data_9779e5f05c39e4dfdeca7dbceb1298f0
#
_entry.id   9779e5f05c39e4dfdeca7dbceb1298f0
#
_cell.length_a   1.000
_cell.length_b   1.000
_cell.length_c   1.000
_cell.angle_alpha   90.00
_cell.angle_beta   90.00
_cell.angle_gamma   90.00
#
_symmetry.space_group_name_H-M   'P 1'
#
loop_
_entity.id
_entity.type
_entity.pdbx_description
1 polymer ?
#
loop_
_entity_poly.entity_id
_entity_poly.type
_entity_poly.pdbx_seq_one_letter_code
_entity_poly.pdbx_strand_id
1 'polypeptide(L)'
;TVDQAMMSVLLVKYGVLRLLGLAEKTLVIDELHSYDVYMSEILHRLLEWCKALEIPVVLLSATLPPEKKAQMLSAYTDHPIQPCYPSITAVTESGNVIVRPVSRTEKRQTVSVELCPVLHHAEQIAEKAMGLVKDGGCLCILLNTVQQAQETYPALKTKEFDGELLLFHARFPIGQRDQIEQRCIRLFGKEKAARPQ
;
A
#
# COMPACT_ATOMS: atom_id res chain seq x y z
N THR A 1 7.34 15.92 6.94
CA THR A 1 7.27 14.60 6.28
C THR A 1 7.77 13.52 7.23
N VAL A 2 7.40 12.27 7.02
CA VAL A 2 7.84 11.12 7.82
C VAL A 2 9.36 10.99 7.83
N ASP A 3 10.04 11.28 6.72
CA ASP A 3 11.50 11.26 6.63
C ASP A 3 12.16 12.19 7.66
N GLN A 4 11.60 13.39 7.89
CA GLN A 4 12.14 14.31 8.90
C GLN A 4 11.97 13.77 10.32
N ALA A 5 10.88 13.07 10.60
CA ALA A 5 10.70 12.39 11.87
C ALA A 5 11.70 11.22 12.04
N MET A 6 11.86 10.40 10.99
CA MET A 6 12.83 9.29 11.00
C MET A 6 14.29 9.78 11.13
N MET A 7 14.64 10.88 10.49
CA MET A 7 15.97 11.48 10.62
C MET A 7 16.27 11.99 12.05
N SER A 8 15.26 12.14 12.90
CA SER A 8 15.47 12.59 14.30
C SER A 8 16.22 11.56 15.16
N VAL A 9 16.16 10.29 14.79
CA VAL A 9 16.77 9.17 15.54
C VAL A 9 18.01 8.60 14.88
N LEU A 10 18.43 9.17 13.76
CA LEU A 10 19.67 8.84 13.09
C LEU A 10 20.80 9.77 13.58
N LEU A 11 22.05 9.30 13.44
CA LEU A 11 23.25 10.09 13.77
C LEU A 11 23.51 11.16 12.70
N VAL A 12 22.56 12.07 12.53
CA VAL A 12 22.64 13.16 11.56
C VAL A 12 22.62 14.52 12.25
N LYS A 13 23.15 15.53 11.56
CA LYS A 13 23.12 16.91 12.04
C LYS A 13 21.68 17.35 12.35
N TYR A 14 21.48 17.96 13.51
CA TYR A 14 20.18 18.44 14.00
C TYR A 14 19.12 17.34 14.31
N GLY A 15 19.52 16.08 14.51
CA GLY A 15 18.61 15.01 14.92
C GLY A 15 17.83 15.37 16.20
N VAL A 16 18.54 15.78 17.24
CA VAL A 16 17.94 16.18 18.54
C VAL A 16 16.94 17.34 18.40
N LEU A 17 17.24 18.34 17.56
CA LEU A 17 16.30 19.45 17.31
C LEU A 17 15.01 18.99 16.62
N ARG A 18 15.11 18.01 15.72
CA ARG A 18 13.91 17.42 15.10
C ARG A 18 13.09 16.67 16.12
N LEU A 19 13.75 15.92 17.01
CA LEU A 19 13.07 15.18 18.07
C LEU A 19 12.36 16.13 19.05
N LEU A 20 13.04 17.21 19.47
CA LEU A 20 12.42 18.27 20.25
C LEU A 20 11.23 18.92 19.53
N GLY A 21 11.29 19.05 18.21
CA GLY A 21 10.17 19.53 17.40
C GLY A 21 8.93 18.61 17.39
N LEU A 22 9.07 17.37 17.84
CA LEU A 22 7.95 16.42 18.03
C LEU A 22 7.39 16.45 19.46
N ALA A 23 8.10 17.04 20.41
CA ALA A 23 7.63 17.16 21.80
C ALA A 23 6.26 17.89 21.84
N GLU A 24 5.41 17.46 22.76
CA GLU A 24 4.05 18.00 22.94
C GLU A 24 3.11 17.87 21.73
N LYS A 25 3.48 17.04 20.74
CA LYS A 25 2.67 16.77 19.55
C LYS A 25 2.28 15.31 19.49
N THR A 26 1.19 15.03 18.78
CA THR A 26 0.84 13.65 18.40
C THR A 26 1.46 13.35 17.04
N LEU A 27 2.26 12.29 16.96
CA LEU A 27 2.81 11.80 15.70
C LEU A 27 1.81 10.86 15.04
N VAL A 28 1.35 11.21 13.84
CA VAL A 28 0.49 10.35 13.03
C VAL A 28 1.29 9.86 11.82
N ILE A 29 1.41 8.55 11.67
CA ILE A 29 2.11 7.89 10.56
C ILE A 29 1.10 7.07 9.78
N ASP A 30 0.92 7.42 8.51
CA ASP A 30 0.00 6.74 7.61
C ASP A 30 0.74 5.82 6.63
N GLU A 31 0.00 4.89 6.02
CA GLU A 31 0.50 3.94 5.02
C GLU A 31 1.69 3.08 5.50
N LEU A 32 1.66 2.65 6.76
CA LEU A 32 2.74 1.88 7.39
C LEU A 32 3.15 0.62 6.61
N HIS A 33 2.23 0.06 5.82
CA HIS A 33 2.50 -1.12 4.99
C HIS A 33 3.49 -0.86 3.85
N SER A 34 3.68 0.40 3.44
CA SER A 34 4.60 0.78 2.35
C SER A 34 6.07 0.77 2.75
N TYR A 35 6.38 0.67 4.06
CA TYR A 35 7.74 0.75 4.56
C TYR A 35 8.45 -0.60 4.40
N ASP A 36 9.66 -0.55 3.84
CA ASP A 36 10.55 -1.70 3.73
C ASP A 36 11.16 -2.09 5.11
N VAL A 37 12.02 -3.09 5.11
CA VAL A 37 12.66 -3.59 6.33
C VAL A 37 13.52 -2.50 6.98
N TYR A 38 14.31 -1.77 6.19
CA TYR A 38 15.21 -0.73 6.69
C TYR A 38 14.44 0.44 7.32
N MET A 39 13.42 0.93 6.63
CA MET A 39 12.54 1.99 7.16
C MET A 39 11.78 1.53 8.41
N SER A 40 11.40 0.26 8.47
CA SER A 40 10.71 -0.32 9.63
C SER A 40 11.61 -0.35 10.86
N GLU A 41 12.92 -0.62 10.73
CA GLU A 41 13.87 -0.56 11.85
C GLU A 41 14.09 0.87 12.35
N ILE A 42 14.22 1.84 11.45
CA ILE A 42 14.33 3.25 11.85
C ILE A 42 13.04 3.71 12.55
N LEU A 43 11.89 3.31 12.02
CA LEU A 43 10.61 3.62 12.65
C LEU A 43 10.50 3.00 14.04
N HIS A 44 10.89 1.74 14.21
CA HIS A 44 10.88 1.09 15.51
C HIS A 44 11.73 1.90 16.52
N ARG A 45 12.92 2.33 16.12
CA ARG A 45 13.77 3.21 16.96
C ARG A 45 13.09 4.55 17.26
N LEU A 46 12.38 5.14 16.30
CA LEU A 46 11.61 6.36 16.53
C LEU A 46 10.49 6.14 17.57
N LEU A 47 9.81 5.00 17.50
CA LEU A 47 8.77 4.63 18.46
C LEU A 47 9.31 4.48 19.88
N GLU A 48 10.51 3.89 20.06
CA GLU A 48 11.18 3.80 21.35
C GLU A 48 11.47 5.21 21.94
N TRP A 49 11.93 6.13 21.10
CA TRP A 49 12.13 7.52 21.51
C TRP A 49 10.82 8.25 21.81
N CYS A 50 9.79 8.03 21.02
CA CYS A 50 8.47 8.59 21.29
C CYS A 50 7.92 8.10 22.64
N LYS A 51 8.09 6.81 22.96
CA LYS A 51 7.74 6.27 24.28
C LYS A 51 8.51 6.97 25.40
N ALA A 52 9.83 7.07 25.26
CA ALA A 52 10.70 7.66 26.28
C ALA A 52 10.41 9.16 26.53
N LEU A 53 9.89 9.86 25.51
CA LEU A 53 9.54 11.28 25.55
C LEU A 53 8.03 11.53 25.73
N GLU A 54 7.26 10.49 26.02
CA GLU A 54 5.80 10.56 26.21
C GLU A 54 5.06 11.20 25.01
N ILE A 55 5.59 11.03 23.79
CA ILE A 55 4.98 11.51 22.57
C ILE A 55 3.92 10.51 22.11
N PRO A 56 2.63 10.89 22.04
CA PRO A 56 1.59 10.01 21.54
C PRO A 56 1.81 9.68 20.06
N VAL A 57 1.62 8.41 19.68
CA VAL A 57 1.78 7.97 18.29
C VAL A 57 0.53 7.24 17.81
N VAL A 58 0.11 7.56 16.60
CA VAL A 58 -0.97 6.88 15.87
C VAL A 58 -0.39 6.30 14.58
N LEU A 59 -0.49 4.98 14.42
CA LEU A 59 -0.06 4.26 13.22
C LEU A 59 -1.29 3.81 12.43
N LEU A 60 -1.36 4.21 11.17
CA LEU A 60 -2.45 3.86 10.27
C LEU A 60 -1.93 2.94 9.14
N SER A 61 -2.69 1.92 8.82
CA SER A 61 -2.35 1.01 7.72
C SER A 61 -3.60 0.29 7.21
N ALA A 62 -3.75 0.22 5.88
CA ALA A 62 -4.81 -0.55 5.26
C ALA A 62 -4.60 -2.06 5.43
N THR A 63 -3.33 -2.50 5.42
CA THR A 63 -2.94 -3.90 5.62
C THR A 63 -1.67 -3.94 6.45
N LEU A 64 -1.65 -4.71 7.51
CA LEU A 64 -0.46 -4.85 8.36
C LEU A 64 -0.30 -6.32 8.77
N PRO A 65 0.77 -6.99 8.29
CA PRO A 65 1.07 -8.35 8.71
C PRO A 65 1.22 -8.45 10.23
N PRO A 66 0.76 -9.55 10.86
CA PRO A 66 0.82 -9.73 12.31
C PRO A 66 2.23 -9.53 12.89
N GLU A 67 3.25 -10.02 12.20
CA GLU A 67 4.64 -9.92 12.59
C GLU A 67 5.12 -8.47 12.62
N LYS A 68 4.77 -7.70 11.59
CA LYS A 68 5.12 -6.26 11.50
C LYS A 68 4.38 -5.45 12.56
N LYS A 69 3.12 -5.80 12.82
CA LYS A 69 2.33 -5.21 13.91
C LYS A 69 3.00 -5.47 15.26
N ALA A 70 3.38 -6.70 15.52
CA ALA A 70 4.06 -7.09 16.76
C ALA A 70 5.40 -6.35 16.91
N GLN A 71 6.21 -6.26 15.85
CA GLN A 71 7.46 -5.51 15.83
C GLN A 71 7.25 -4.03 16.20
N MET A 72 6.26 -3.35 15.61
CA MET A 72 6.01 -1.95 15.93
C MET A 72 5.56 -1.75 17.40
N LEU A 73 4.72 -2.66 17.89
CA LEU A 73 4.20 -2.57 19.25
C LEU A 73 5.20 -3.00 20.32
N SER A 74 6.24 -3.78 19.98
CA SER A 74 7.29 -4.17 20.92
C SER A 74 8.10 -2.98 21.47
N ALA A 75 8.09 -1.82 20.78
CA ALA A 75 8.61 -0.58 21.36
C ALA A 75 7.85 -0.13 22.62
N TYR A 76 6.61 -0.52 22.79
CA TYR A 76 5.73 -0.08 23.89
C TYR A 76 5.40 -1.17 24.91
N THR A 77 5.40 -2.44 24.53
CA THR A 77 4.97 -3.54 25.38
C THR A 77 5.67 -4.86 25.01
N ASP A 78 5.94 -5.68 26.01
CA ASP A 78 6.44 -7.06 25.87
C ASP A 78 5.30 -8.09 25.84
N HIS A 79 4.05 -7.65 26.00
CA HIS A 79 2.91 -8.56 25.98
C HIS A 79 2.61 -9.06 24.57
N PRO A 80 2.32 -10.36 24.42
CA PRO A 80 1.95 -10.92 23.13
C PRO A 80 0.62 -10.33 22.64
N ILE A 81 0.60 -9.99 21.35
CA ILE A 81 -0.57 -9.36 20.71
C ILE A 81 -1.29 -10.40 19.89
N GLN A 82 -2.55 -10.66 20.22
CA GLN A 82 -3.36 -11.58 19.42
C GLN A 82 -3.65 -10.97 18.04
N PRO A 83 -3.47 -11.74 16.96
CA PRO A 83 -3.82 -11.30 15.61
C PRO A 83 -5.33 -11.01 15.53
N CYS A 84 -5.67 -9.79 15.16
CA CYS A 84 -7.05 -9.39 14.91
C CYS A 84 -7.06 -8.36 13.78
N TYR A 85 -7.88 -8.57 12.75
CA TYR A 85 -8.02 -7.66 11.62
C TYR A 85 -9.45 -7.71 11.05
N PRO A 86 -10.05 -6.56 10.76
CA PRO A 86 -9.58 -5.22 11.12
C PRO A 86 -9.73 -4.94 12.62
N SER A 87 -8.82 -4.17 13.19
CA SER A 87 -8.83 -3.85 14.61
C SER A 87 -8.16 -2.52 14.93
N ILE A 88 -8.58 -1.91 16.02
CA ILE A 88 -7.86 -0.83 16.69
C ILE A 88 -7.08 -1.46 17.84
N THR A 89 -5.79 -1.22 17.90
CA THR A 89 -4.93 -1.69 19.00
C THR A 89 -4.27 -0.48 19.66
N ALA A 90 -4.41 -0.37 20.94
CA ALA A 90 -3.79 0.68 21.74
C ALA A 90 -2.90 0.06 22.83
N VAL A 91 -1.78 0.71 23.11
CA VAL A 91 -0.92 0.40 24.25
C VAL A 91 -0.95 1.62 25.17
N THR A 92 -1.27 1.41 26.44
CA THR A 92 -1.31 2.46 27.45
C THR A 92 0.11 2.76 27.96
N GLU A 93 0.29 3.85 28.69
CA GLU A 93 1.55 4.19 29.36
C GLU A 93 2.05 3.07 30.30
N SER A 94 1.12 2.35 30.93
CA SER A 94 1.43 1.19 31.77
C SER A 94 1.78 -0.09 31.01
N GLY A 95 1.84 -0.05 29.66
CA GLY A 95 2.16 -1.18 28.80
C GLY A 95 0.99 -2.15 28.56
N ASN A 96 -0.23 -1.84 29.05
CA ASN A 96 -1.40 -2.68 28.83
C ASN A 96 -1.87 -2.57 27.37
N VAL A 97 -2.18 -3.72 26.77
CA VAL A 97 -2.66 -3.81 25.39
C VAL A 97 -4.19 -3.91 25.35
N ILE A 98 -4.80 -3.02 24.61
CA ILE A 98 -6.25 -3.01 24.35
C ILE A 98 -6.46 -3.27 22.87
N VAL A 99 -7.16 -4.37 22.53
CA VAL A 99 -7.53 -4.70 21.14
C VAL A 99 -9.04 -4.61 21.00
N ARG A 100 -9.49 -3.81 20.07
CA ARG A 100 -10.91 -3.71 19.69
C ARG A 100 -11.10 -4.13 18.24
N PRO A 101 -11.76 -5.26 17.98
CA PRO A 101 -12.13 -5.63 16.62
C PRO A 101 -13.11 -4.62 16.04
N VAL A 102 -12.97 -4.32 14.75
CA VAL A 102 -13.90 -3.48 14.01
C VAL A 102 -14.81 -4.38 13.20
N SER A 103 -16.11 -4.24 13.41
CA SER A 103 -17.11 -5.02 12.64
C SER A 103 -17.08 -4.57 11.18
N ARG A 104 -16.88 -5.51 10.29
CA ARG A 104 -16.96 -5.30 8.84
C ARG A 104 -18.28 -5.86 8.32
N THR A 105 -19.10 -4.99 7.75
CA THR A 105 -20.29 -5.41 6.97
C THR A 105 -19.82 -5.74 5.54
N GLU A 106 -19.13 -6.85 5.35
CA GLU A 106 -18.64 -7.22 4.03
C GLU A 106 -19.49 -8.32 3.38
N LYS A 107 -19.85 -8.06 2.13
CA LYS A 107 -20.20 -9.15 1.22
C LYS A 107 -18.93 -9.98 0.99
N ARG A 108 -18.94 -11.24 1.39
CA ARG A 108 -17.88 -12.19 1.05
C ARG A 108 -17.79 -12.28 -0.48
N GLN A 109 -16.66 -11.89 -1.03
CA GLN A 109 -16.32 -12.13 -2.42
C GLN A 109 -15.36 -13.30 -2.49
N THR A 110 -15.64 -14.23 -3.37
CA THR A 110 -14.72 -15.32 -3.69
C THR A 110 -13.86 -14.87 -4.86
N VAL A 111 -12.54 -14.94 -4.70
CA VAL A 111 -11.57 -14.63 -5.74
C VAL A 111 -10.81 -15.91 -6.05
N SER A 112 -10.76 -16.28 -7.34
CA SER A 112 -9.92 -17.36 -7.82
C SER A 112 -8.53 -16.81 -8.15
N VAL A 113 -7.49 -17.46 -7.65
CA VAL A 113 -6.09 -17.08 -7.89
C VAL A 113 -5.40 -18.20 -8.65
N GLU A 114 -4.81 -17.88 -9.80
CA GLU A 114 -4.01 -18.80 -10.63
C GLU A 114 -2.57 -18.31 -10.65
N LEU A 115 -1.60 -19.19 -10.37
CA LEU A 115 -0.17 -18.91 -10.50
C LEU A 115 0.28 -19.25 -11.91
N CYS A 116 0.78 -18.25 -12.64
CA CYS A 116 1.30 -18.41 -14.00
C CYS A 116 2.80 -18.09 -14.03
N PRO A 117 3.69 -19.08 -14.02
CA PRO A 117 5.14 -18.86 -13.86
C PRO A 117 5.86 -18.29 -15.10
N VAL A 118 5.14 -18.04 -16.19
CA VAL A 118 5.72 -17.70 -17.52
C VAL A 118 5.62 -16.23 -17.92
N LEU A 119 5.18 -15.31 -17.04
CA LEU A 119 4.86 -13.95 -17.44
C LEU A 119 6.04 -12.96 -17.31
N HIS A 120 7.20 -13.29 -17.92
CA HIS A 120 8.34 -12.36 -17.98
C HIS A 120 8.48 -11.65 -19.36
N HIS A 121 7.74 -12.09 -20.39
CA HIS A 121 7.83 -11.55 -21.73
C HIS A 121 6.52 -10.88 -22.15
N ALA A 122 6.61 -9.70 -22.75
CA ALA A 122 5.46 -8.89 -23.17
C ALA A 122 4.47 -9.67 -24.05
N GLU A 123 4.95 -10.50 -24.99
CA GLU A 123 4.11 -11.32 -25.84
C GLU A 123 3.31 -12.37 -25.08
N GLN A 124 3.93 -13.04 -24.09
CA GLN A 124 3.24 -14.05 -23.26
C GLN A 124 2.15 -13.40 -22.38
N ILE A 125 2.44 -12.20 -21.84
CA ILE A 125 1.46 -11.43 -21.11
C ILE A 125 0.27 -11.08 -22.04
N ALA A 126 0.57 -10.61 -23.25
CA ALA A 126 -0.45 -10.25 -24.23
C ALA A 126 -1.33 -11.45 -24.63
N GLU A 127 -0.73 -12.62 -24.89
CA GLU A 127 -1.48 -13.85 -25.21
C GLU A 127 -2.40 -14.29 -24.06
N LYS A 128 -1.89 -14.31 -22.83
CA LYS A 128 -2.70 -14.66 -21.65
C LYS A 128 -3.82 -13.65 -21.45
N ALA A 129 -3.53 -12.36 -21.61
CA ALA A 129 -4.51 -11.28 -21.49
C ALA A 129 -5.65 -11.44 -22.49
N MET A 130 -5.34 -11.70 -23.76
CA MET A 130 -6.34 -11.92 -24.81
C MET A 130 -7.21 -13.14 -24.51
N GLY A 131 -6.62 -14.21 -24.00
CA GLY A 131 -7.38 -15.39 -23.57
C GLY A 131 -8.38 -15.11 -22.46
N LEU A 132 -8.04 -14.20 -21.53
CA LEU A 132 -8.90 -13.84 -20.40
C LEU A 132 -10.08 -12.92 -20.79
N VAL A 133 -9.95 -12.13 -21.85
CA VAL A 133 -10.99 -11.20 -22.32
C VAL A 133 -11.71 -11.68 -23.57
N LYS A 134 -11.50 -12.93 -23.99
CA LYS A 134 -12.08 -13.50 -25.19
C LYS A 134 -13.63 -13.39 -25.24
N ASP A 135 -14.24 -13.55 -24.08
CA ASP A 135 -15.71 -13.49 -23.93
C ASP A 135 -16.19 -12.12 -23.40
N GLY A 136 -15.34 -11.09 -23.53
CA GLY A 136 -15.60 -9.74 -23.01
C GLY A 136 -15.12 -9.56 -21.56
N GLY A 137 -15.40 -8.39 -21.00
CA GLY A 137 -15.08 -8.05 -19.61
C GLY A 137 -14.00 -6.97 -19.45
N CYS A 138 -13.52 -6.80 -18.24
CA CYS A 138 -12.50 -5.83 -17.88
C CYS A 138 -11.28 -6.52 -17.29
N LEU A 139 -10.10 -6.22 -17.83
CA LEU A 139 -8.82 -6.75 -17.38
C LEU A 139 -7.90 -5.63 -16.94
N CYS A 140 -7.23 -5.81 -15.82
CA CYS A 140 -6.14 -4.95 -15.35
C CYS A 140 -4.84 -5.74 -15.30
N ILE A 141 -3.81 -5.27 -16.01
CA ILE A 141 -2.47 -5.84 -16.01
C ILE A 141 -1.58 -4.94 -15.16
N LEU A 142 -1.19 -5.42 -13.96
CA LEU A 142 -0.27 -4.72 -13.07
C LEU A 142 1.15 -5.20 -13.30
N LEU A 143 2.04 -4.27 -13.62
CA LEU A 143 3.45 -4.54 -13.89
C LEU A 143 4.34 -3.75 -12.92
N ASN A 144 5.46 -4.33 -12.52
CA ASN A 144 6.34 -3.75 -11.52
C ASN A 144 7.13 -2.55 -12.03
N THR A 145 7.37 -2.45 -13.34
CA THR A 145 8.17 -1.38 -13.92
C THR A 145 7.45 -0.67 -15.07
N VAL A 146 7.77 0.61 -15.24
CA VAL A 146 7.28 1.40 -16.37
C VAL A 146 7.74 0.79 -17.70
N GLN A 147 8.95 0.27 -17.76
CA GLN A 147 9.51 -0.35 -18.96
C GLN A 147 8.66 -1.56 -19.38
N GLN A 148 8.34 -2.48 -18.47
CA GLN A 148 7.48 -3.62 -18.76
C GLN A 148 6.10 -3.18 -19.28
N ALA A 149 5.52 -2.13 -18.68
CA ALA A 149 4.24 -1.59 -19.13
C ALA A 149 4.33 -1.04 -20.57
N GLN A 150 5.42 -0.33 -20.88
CA GLN A 150 5.67 0.23 -22.20
C GLN A 150 5.99 -0.84 -23.25
N GLU A 151 6.56 -1.98 -22.87
CA GLU A 151 6.82 -3.12 -23.76
C GLU A 151 5.57 -3.97 -23.99
N THR A 152 4.74 -4.15 -22.96
CA THR A 152 3.51 -4.94 -23.04
C THR A 152 2.41 -4.24 -23.83
N TYR A 153 2.32 -2.93 -23.77
CA TYR A 153 1.28 -2.17 -24.46
C TYR A 153 1.28 -2.34 -25.99
N PRO A 154 2.41 -2.20 -26.71
CA PRO A 154 2.45 -2.49 -28.15
C PRO A 154 2.18 -3.96 -28.48
N ALA A 155 2.64 -4.91 -27.65
CA ALA A 155 2.35 -6.32 -27.84
C ALA A 155 0.83 -6.61 -27.78
N LEU A 156 0.11 -5.95 -26.88
CA LEU A 156 -1.36 -5.99 -26.83
C LEU A 156 -1.99 -5.33 -28.05
N LYS A 157 -1.46 -4.21 -28.52
CA LYS A 157 -1.97 -3.50 -29.70
C LYS A 157 -1.87 -4.29 -31.01
N THR A 158 -0.91 -5.21 -31.11
CA THR A 158 -0.77 -6.08 -32.29
C THR A 158 -1.80 -7.21 -32.34
N LYS A 159 -2.48 -7.47 -31.24
CA LYS A 159 -3.56 -8.47 -31.19
C LYS A 159 -4.88 -7.85 -31.68
N GLU A 160 -5.67 -8.63 -32.39
CA GLU A 160 -7.03 -8.24 -32.74
C GLU A 160 -7.90 -8.21 -31.48
N PHE A 161 -8.24 -7.02 -31.04
CA PHE A 161 -9.06 -6.79 -29.84
C PHE A 161 -10.04 -5.65 -30.10
N ASP A 162 -11.31 -5.96 -30.00
CA ASP A 162 -12.39 -4.99 -30.13
C ASP A 162 -12.74 -4.38 -28.77
N GLY A 163 -11.80 -3.62 -28.22
CA GLY A 163 -11.96 -3.01 -26.91
C GLY A 163 -11.03 -1.83 -26.70
N GLU A 164 -11.20 -1.12 -25.59
CA GLU A 164 -10.35 0.00 -25.23
C GLU A 164 -9.13 -0.49 -24.45
N LEU A 165 -7.94 -0.12 -24.92
CA LEU A 165 -6.67 -0.40 -24.27
C LEU A 165 -6.06 0.90 -23.73
N LEU A 166 -5.86 0.96 -22.42
CA LEU A 166 -5.26 2.09 -21.73
C LEU A 166 -3.88 1.72 -21.15
N LEU A 167 -2.91 2.60 -21.36
CA LEU A 167 -1.62 2.54 -20.69
C LEU A 167 -1.58 3.60 -19.59
N PHE A 168 -1.22 3.21 -18.37
CA PHE A 168 -1.09 4.10 -17.23
C PHE A 168 0.19 3.83 -16.43
N HIS A 169 1.04 4.83 -16.27
CA HIS A 169 2.27 4.72 -15.48
C HIS A 169 2.76 6.08 -14.97
N ALA A 170 3.71 6.07 -14.04
CA ALA A 170 4.20 7.26 -13.34
C ALA A 170 4.98 8.26 -14.24
N ARG A 171 5.47 7.85 -15.43
CA ARG A 171 6.22 8.75 -16.34
C ARG A 171 5.34 9.63 -17.22
N PHE A 172 4.03 9.48 -17.19
CA PHE A 172 3.15 10.44 -17.86
C PHE A 172 3.24 11.81 -17.20
N PRO A 173 3.23 12.92 -17.98
CA PRO A 173 3.04 14.27 -17.43
C PRO A 173 1.75 14.34 -16.59
N ILE A 174 1.75 15.16 -15.54
CA ILE A 174 0.67 15.22 -14.56
C ILE A 174 -0.70 15.38 -15.24
N GLY A 175 -0.86 16.34 -16.14
CA GLY A 175 -2.14 16.58 -16.83
C GLY A 175 -2.64 15.41 -17.67
N GLN A 176 -1.74 14.67 -18.33
CA GLN A 176 -2.10 13.47 -19.09
C GLN A 176 -2.44 12.32 -18.14
N ARG A 177 -1.71 12.19 -17.04
CA ARG A 177 -1.95 11.16 -16.04
C ARG A 177 -3.33 11.32 -15.43
N ASP A 178 -3.72 12.54 -15.07
CA ASP A 178 -5.03 12.85 -14.52
C ASP A 178 -6.16 12.49 -15.51
N GLN A 179 -5.97 12.78 -16.80
CA GLN A 179 -6.94 12.42 -17.85
C GLN A 179 -7.11 10.90 -17.99
N ILE A 180 -5.99 10.15 -18.01
CA ILE A 180 -6.01 8.68 -18.10
C ILE A 180 -6.65 8.10 -16.83
N GLU A 181 -6.32 8.61 -15.65
CA GLU A 181 -6.90 8.20 -14.39
C GLU A 181 -8.43 8.39 -14.39
N GLN A 182 -8.90 9.56 -14.78
CA GLN A 182 -10.35 9.84 -14.91
C GLN A 182 -11.02 8.90 -15.92
N ARG A 183 -10.32 8.54 -17.01
CA ARG A 183 -10.81 7.57 -17.97
C ARG A 183 -10.91 6.17 -17.35
N CYS A 184 -9.87 5.73 -16.64
CA CYS A 184 -9.88 4.46 -15.91
C CYS A 184 -11.02 4.40 -14.87
N ILE A 185 -11.22 5.48 -14.10
CA ILE A 185 -12.30 5.55 -13.11
C ILE A 185 -13.68 5.42 -13.77
N ARG A 186 -13.89 6.04 -14.93
CA ARG A 186 -15.15 5.92 -15.68
C ARG A 186 -15.39 4.50 -16.19
N LEU A 187 -14.36 3.84 -16.73
CA LEU A 187 -14.50 2.52 -17.35
C LEU A 187 -14.54 1.39 -16.31
N PHE A 188 -13.76 1.51 -15.24
CA PHE A 188 -13.54 0.43 -14.24
C PHE A 188 -14.04 0.78 -12.83
N GLY A 189 -14.53 2.01 -12.60
CA GLY A 189 -14.97 2.50 -11.30
C GLY A 189 -16.17 1.74 -10.73
N LYS A 190 -16.65 2.16 -9.56
CA LYS A 190 -17.74 1.50 -8.82
C LYS A 190 -19.11 1.63 -9.52
N GLU A 191 -19.30 2.63 -10.36
CA GLU A 191 -20.54 2.87 -11.10
C GLU A 191 -20.68 1.89 -12.26
N LYS A 192 -21.41 0.80 -12.03
CA LYS A 192 -21.59 -0.27 -13.02
C LYS A 192 -22.26 0.18 -14.33
N ALA A 193 -23.12 1.21 -14.28
CA ALA A 193 -23.81 1.74 -15.45
C ALA A 193 -22.88 2.41 -16.48
N ALA A 194 -21.67 2.82 -16.05
CA ALA A 194 -20.69 3.47 -16.92
C ALA A 194 -19.66 2.49 -17.52
N ARG A 195 -19.75 1.19 -17.19
CA ARG A 195 -18.82 0.18 -17.70
C ARG A 195 -19.27 -0.31 -19.08
N PRO A 196 -18.33 -0.51 -20.02
CA PRO A 196 -18.63 -1.26 -21.26
C PRO A 196 -19.13 -2.67 -20.91
N GLN A 197 -20.05 -3.16 -21.71
CA GLN A 197 -20.54 -4.54 -21.60
C GLN A 197 -19.54 -5.52 -22.20
#